data_cd8ca08611837687d0e288577d7a0fee
#
_entry.id   cd8ca08611837687d0e288577d7a0fee
#
_cell.length_a   1.000
_cell.length_b   1.000
_cell.length_c   1.000
_cell.angle_alpha   90.00
_cell.angle_beta   90.00
_cell.angle_gamma   90.00
#
_symmetry.space_group_name_H-M   'P 1'
#
loop_
_entity.id
_entity.type
_entity.pdbx_description
1 polymer ?
#
loop_
_entity_poly.entity_id
_entity_poly.type
_entity_poly.pdbx_seq_one_letter_code
_entity_poly.pdbx_strand_id
1 'polypeptide(L)'
;LISKAATHPDNILLIYVPIVLTRAFGIGRPALRYVERLVSHNWVLRMTSAFRKKLYDSLEGDAVFFNSKYQLGDILGLLSEDVSHIQNLYLRTVFPMIVSWSLYVIIVVGIGFLSPLMGLWVLITFGLMIFAIPLWSVIINGARQAVEKKTKNDLYTDLTDNVMGITDWVLAERGQEYVNLHNQHEEQLMKVQHRMHRFEFFRNFVLQMLFILIVVSLLLWAGTYFGGQYGGPANWIAAFVLATFPLVDAFAGLPDAAQETNIYADSLERLNNLPKPQATPETAVALNGPFTVKVEDVHYTYPQTTREVLSGIDLTITPGQKLAILGRSGSGKSTLAALLRGDRTPTKGQITLNGVATATLGDQVADYVGVINQSPHLFNTTVANNVRIGNENASDEQVWDVLERVGLAEMIKKLPQGLETQVDEAGLRFSGGERHRLSLARILLKDAPIILLDEPTVGLDPVTEQEVLDTFMTQLQGKTLIWITHHLQGVAKMDQVVFIEDGHLAMQGTPAELEVSSARYRHLLAADRGEE
;
A
#
# COMPACT_ATOMS: atom_id res chain seq x y z
N LEU A 1 49.32 0.88 23.76
CA LEU A 1 50.62 0.88 23.06
C LEU A 1 51.37 2.17 23.31
N ILE A 2 50.79 3.34 22.92
CA ILE A 2 51.46 4.66 23.06
C ILE A 2 51.90 4.91 24.51
N SER A 3 51.00 4.74 25.47
CA SER A 3 51.32 4.93 26.89
C SER A 3 52.44 4.04 27.39
N LYS A 4 52.48 2.76 26.94
CA LYS A 4 53.54 1.82 27.35
C LYS A 4 54.85 2.08 26.63
N ALA A 5 54.83 2.56 25.39
CA ALA A 5 56.04 2.98 24.68
C ALA A 5 56.65 4.26 25.28
N ALA A 6 55.80 5.19 25.78
CA ALA A 6 56.23 6.42 26.43
C ALA A 6 56.97 6.19 27.77
N THR A 7 56.92 5.00 28.35
CA THR A 7 57.69 4.64 29.57
C THR A 7 59.13 4.26 29.28
N HIS A 8 59.62 4.33 28.03
CA HIS A 8 60.99 3.98 27.62
C HIS A 8 61.42 2.60 28.14
N PRO A 9 60.69 1.53 27.79
CA PRO A 9 61.05 0.20 28.29
C PRO A 9 62.42 -0.24 27.73
N ASP A 10 63.23 -0.81 28.60
CA ASP A 10 64.60 -1.25 28.27
C ASP A 10 64.64 -2.38 27.21
N ASN A 11 63.55 -3.08 27.03
CA ASN A 11 63.45 -4.15 26.04
C ASN A 11 62.17 -3.99 25.19
N ILE A 12 62.33 -4.01 23.86
CA ILE A 12 61.26 -3.94 22.88
C ILE A 12 60.22 -5.09 23.04
N LEU A 13 60.62 -6.22 23.59
CA LEU A 13 59.71 -7.35 23.85
C LEU A 13 58.60 -6.98 24.86
N LEU A 14 58.81 -6.00 25.72
CA LEU A 14 57.80 -5.53 26.68
C LEU A 14 56.64 -4.80 26.00
N ILE A 15 56.84 -4.29 24.78
CA ILE A 15 55.79 -3.67 23.98
C ILE A 15 55.28 -4.57 22.85
N TYR A 16 55.85 -5.79 22.69
CA TYR A 16 55.43 -6.73 21.64
C TYR A 16 53.95 -7.10 21.72
N VAL A 17 53.45 -7.49 22.91
CA VAL A 17 52.04 -7.83 23.12
C VAL A 17 51.10 -6.65 22.76
N PRO A 18 51.31 -5.43 23.24
CA PRO A 18 50.56 -4.26 22.76
C PRO A 18 50.61 -4.02 21.25
N ILE A 19 51.74 -4.27 20.58
CA ILE A 19 51.88 -4.13 19.13
C ILE A 19 51.01 -5.16 18.41
N VAL A 20 51.10 -6.43 18.83
CA VAL A 20 50.33 -7.54 18.25
C VAL A 20 48.82 -7.29 18.44
N LEU A 21 48.40 -6.90 19.65
CA LEU A 21 47.00 -6.57 19.94
C LEU A 21 46.49 -5.39 19.10
N THR A 22 47.30 -4.33 18.94
CA THR A 22 46.92 -3.18 18.11
C THR A 22 46.70 -3.60 16.65
N ARG A 23 47.58 -4.48 16.12
CA ARG A 23 47.42 -5.03 14.76
C ARG A 23 46.19 -5.95 14.66
N ALA A 24 46.02 -6.85 15.64
CA ALA A 24 44.88 -7.76 15.70
C ALA A 24 43.55 -7.00 15.74
N PHE A 25 43.42 -5.99 16.59
CA PHE A 25 42.25 -5.15 16.66
C PHE A 25 42.09 -4.24 15.42
N GLY A 26 43.19 -3.77 14.83
CA GLY A 26 43.19 -3.00 13.59
C GLY A 26 42.60 -3.78 12.42
N ILE A 27 42.89 -5.10 12.34
CA ILE A 27 42.33 -6.01 11.32
C ILE A 27 40.95 -6.52 11.75
N GLY A 28 40.79 -6.84 13.04
CA GLY A 28 39.57 -7.40 13.59
C GLY A 28 38.39 -6.43 13.53
N ARG A 29 38.61 -5.11 13.78
CA ARG A 29 37.55 -4.10 13.76
C ARG A 29 36.82 -4.02 12.42
N PRO A 30 37.48 -3.89 11.26
CA PRO A 30 36.81 -3.90 9.95
C PRO A 30 36.12 -5.23 9.67
N ALA A 31 36.74 -6.35 10.02
CA ALA A 31 36.15 -7.68 9.82
C ALA A 31 34.87 -7.88 10.64
N LEU A 32 34.91 -7.53 11.94
CA LEU A 32 33.70 -7.59 12.79
C LEU A 32 32.60 -6.63 12.32
N ARG A 33 32.96 -5.42 11.90
CA ARG A 33 32.00 -4.46 11.33
C ARG A 33 31.38 -5.00 10.03
N TYR A 34 32.15 -5.68 9.20
CA TYR A 34 31.63 -6.33 7.99
C TYR A 34 30.66 -7.45 8.35
N VAL A 35 31.01 -8.33 9.28
CA VAL A 35 30.12 -9.41 9.75
C VAL A 35 28.83 -8.85 10.38
N GLU A 36 28.95 -7.85 11.24
CA GLU A 36 27.80 -7.17 11.86
C GLU A 36 26.87 -6.60 10.79
N ARG A 37 27.42 -5.86 9.81
CA ARG A 37 26.64 -5.29 8.71
C ARG A 37 26.00 -6.38 7.85
N LEU A 38 26.70 -7.48 7.58
CA LEU A 38 26.17 -8.59 6.79
C LEU A 38 25.00 -9.28 7.52
N VAL A 39 25.16 -9.55 8.81
CA VAL A 39 24.13 -10.23 9.62
C VAL A 39 22.92 -9.33 9.82
N SER A 40 23.13 -8.09 10.23
CA SER A 40 22.04 -7.13 10.47
C SER A 40 21.25 -6.85 9.19
N HIS A 41 21.95 -6.63 8.08
CA HIS A 41 21.29 -6.37 6.79
C HIS A 41 20.53 -7.59 6.27
N ASN A 42 21.11 -8.79 6.33
CA ASN A 42 20.42 -10.03 5.95
C ASN A 42 19.17 -10.29 6.80
N TRP A 43 19.25 -10.04 8.11
CA TRP A 43 18.11 -10.18 9.01
C TRP A 43 16.98 -9.20 8.65
N VAL A 44 17.33 -7.93 8.43
CA VAL A 44 16.38 -6.89 8.05
C VAL A 44 15.73 -7.18 6.70
N LEU A 45 16.50 -7.63 5.69
CA LEU A 45 15.94 -8.00 4.39
C LEU A 45 14.93 -9.15 4.49
N ARG A 46 15.22 -10.17 5.29
CA ARG A 46 14.29 -11.29 5.53
C ARG A 46 13.02 -10.83 6.21
N MET A 47 13.15 -9.97 7.21
CA MET A 47 12.02 -9.39 7.92
C MET A 47 11.16 -8.53 6.99
N THR A 48 11.79 -7.66 6.20
CA THR A 48 11.10 -6.81 5.20
C THR A 48 10.34 -7.66 4.17
N SER A 49 10.96 -8.76 3.69
CA SER A 49 10.30 -9.70 2.79
C SER A 49 9.10 -10.39 3.45
N ALA A 50 9.23 -10.80 4.71
CA ALA A 50 8.13 -11.40 5.46
C ALA A 50 6.97 -10.40 5.69
N PHE A 51 7.27 -9.13 5.96
CA PHE A 51 6.25 -8.08 6.08
C PHE A 51 5.54 -7.82 4.76
N ARG A 52 6.28 -7.72 3.65
CA ARG A 52 5.67 -7.55 2.32
C ARG A 52 4.76 -8.72 1.96
N LYS A 53 5.21 -9.94 2.25
CA LYS A 53 4.37 -11.12 2.05
C LYS A 53 3.10 -11.06 2.90
N LYS A 54 3.23 -10.76 4.21
CA LYS A 54 2.08 -10.64 5.10
C LYS A 54 1.09 -9.55 4.63
N LEU A 55 1.63 -8.43 4.13
CA LEU A 55 0.82 -7.35 3.56
C LEU A 55 0.08 -7.83 2.31
N TYR A 56 0.79 -8.52 1.40
CA TYR A 56 0.20 -9.11 0.21
C TYR A 56 -0.91 -10.11 0.56
N ASP A 57 -0.62 -11.08 1.44
CA ASP A 57 -1.60 -12.07 1.89
C ASP A 57 -2.84 -11.41 2.54
N SER A 58 -2.64 -10.29 3.24
CA SER A 58 -3.75 -9.51 3.84
C SER A 58 -4.60 -8.79 2.78
N LEU A 59 -3.98 -8.28 1.72
CA LEU A 59 -4.67 -7.59 0.62
C LEU A 59 -5.32 -8.57 -0.35
N GLU A 60 -4.71 -9.74 -0.56
CA GLU A 60 -5.26 -10.80 -1.40
C GLU A 60 -6.60 -11.31 -0.85
N GLY A 61 -6.70 -11.51 0.46
CA GLY A 61 -7.95 -11.92 1.12
C GLY A 61 -9.09 -10.89 1.02
N ASP A 62 -8.82 -9.65 0.64
CA ASP A 62 -9.79 -8.57 0.44
C ASP A 62 -9.81 -8.08 -1.03
N ALA A 63 -9.26 -8.85 -1.98
CA ALA A 63 -9.02 -8.40 -3.35
C ALA A 63 -10.30 -7.93 -4.07
N VAL A 64 -11.43 -8.59 -3.84
CA VAL A 64 -12.73 -8.23 -4.41
C VAL A 64 -13.20 -6.85 -3.88
N PHE A 65 -12.86 -6.52 -2.64
CA PHE A 65 -13.25 -5.26 -1.98
C PHE A 65 -12.22 -4.14 -2.12
N PHE A 66 -11.07 -4.42 -2.72
CA PHE A 66 -9.90 -3.55 -2.75
C PHE A 66 -10.23 -2.12 -3.17
N ASN A 67 -10.84 -1.95 -4.34
CA ASN A 67 -11.18 -0.63 -4.89
C ASN A 67 -12.25 0.14 -4.08
N SER A 68 -13.02 -0.57 -3.24
CA SER A 68 -14.07 0.06 -2.44
C SER A 68 -13.60 0.48 -1.05
N LYS A 69 -12.51 -0.13 -0.55
CA LYS A 69 -12.00 0.09 0.80
C LYS A 69 -10.72 0.92 0.86
N TYR A 70 -9.86 0.81 -0.15
CA TYR A 70 -8.51 1.37 -0.14
C TYR A 70 -8.29 2.33 -1.30
N GLN A 71 -7.56 3.40 -1.05
CA GLN A 71 -6.99 4.23 -2.11
C GLN A 71 -5.67 3.61 -2.57
N LEU A 72 -5.45 3.55 -3.88
CA LEU A 72 -4.23 2.98 -4.44
C LEU A 72 -2.96 3.66 -3.89
N GLY A 73 -3.02 4.98 -3.69
CA GLY A 73 -1.92 5.76 -3.12
C GLY A 73 -1.53 5.31 -1.71
N ASP A 74 -2.51 5.00 -0.85
CA ASP A 74 -2.26 4.52 0.52
C ASP A 74 -1.55 3.17 0.51
N ILE A 75 -1.97 2.25 -0.38
CA ILE A 75 -1.33 0.93 -0.50
C ILE A 75 0.09 1.03 -1.04
N LEU A 76 0.32 1.87 -2.04
CA LEU A 76 1.67 2.11 -2.55
C LEU A 76 2.57 2.74 -1.48
N GLY A 77 2.03 3.65 -0.66
CA GLY A 77 2.71 4.21 0.50
C GLY A 77 3.10 3.13 1.52
N LEU A 78 2.16 2.24 1.87
CA LEU A 78 2.41 1.11 2.77
C LEU A 78 3.51 0.18 2.25
N LEU A 79 3.44 -0.21 0.97
CA LEU A 79 4.39 -1.15 0.35
C LEU A 79 5.81 -0.57 0.21
N SER A 80 5.95 0.71 -0.07
CA SER A 80 7.23 1.35 -0.35
C SER A 80 7.81 2.08 0.86
N GLU A 81 7.07 2.97 1.47
CA GLU A 81 7.55 3.89 2.49
C GLU A 81 7.49 3.25 3.89
N ASP A 82 6.33 2.72 4.29
CA ASP A 82 6.16 2.19 5.65
C ASP A 82 7.01 0.94 5.91
N VAL A 83 7.16 0.06 4.93
CA VAL A 83 8.08 -1.09 5.03
C VAL A 83 9.53 -0.63 5.15
N SER A 84 9.93 0.44 4.45
CA SER A 84 11.26 1.05 4.55
C SER A 84 11.46 1.72 5.91
N HIS A 85 10.43 2.33 6.49
CA HIS A 85 10.46 2.88 7.84
C HIS A 85 10.72 1.79 8.89
N ILE A 86 10.10 0.63 8.78
CA ILE A 86 10.37 -0.50 9.69
C ILE A 86 11.82 -0.98 9.56
N GLN A 87 12.33 -1.07 8.33
CA GLN A 87 13.75 -1.40 8.12
C GLN A 87 14.67 -0.41 8.86
N ASN A 88 14.40 0.89 8.70
CA ASN A 88 15.16 1.95 9.34
C ASN A 88 15.01 1.94 10.87
N LEU A 89 13.82 1.63 11.40
CA LEU A 89 13.60 1.48 12.83
C LEU A 89 14.62 0.53 13.47
N TYR A 90 14.83 -0.63 12.87
CA TYR A 90 15.80 -1.59 13.42
C TYR A 90 17.25 -1.15 13.22
N LEU A 91 17.62 -0.71 12.01
CA LEU A 91 19.00 -0.37 11.68
C LEU A 91 19.49 0.93 12.34
N ARG A 92 18.62 1.94 12.40
CA ARG A 92 19.00 3.28 12.85
C ARG A 92 18.59 3.60 14.29
N THR A 93 17.64 2.84 14.86
CA THR A 93 17.13 3.11 16.21
C THR A 93 17.39 1.95 17.15
N VAL A 94 16.82 0.77 16.91
CA VAL A 94 16.86 -0.35 17.87
C VAL A 94 18.28 -0.87 18.08
N PHE A 95 19.01 -1.20 17.03
CA PHE A 95 20.37 -1.73 17.15
C PHE A 95 21.34 -0.73 17.78
N PRO A 96 21.41 0.55 17.35
CA PRO A 96 22.26 1.54 18.01
C PRO A 96 21.89 1.77 19.48
N MET A 97 20.59 1.78 19.83
CA MET A 97 20.17 1.91 21.23
C MET A 97 20.68 0.73 22.09
N ILE A 98 20.51 -0.52 21.62
CA ILE A 98 20.98 -1.71 22.35
C ILE A 98 22.50 -1.65 22.56
N VAL A 99 23.26 -1.30 21.52
CA VAL A 99 24.71 -1.15 21.60
C VAL A 99 25.10 -0.07 22.60
N SER A 100 24.47 1.09 22.52
CA SER A 100 24.76 2.23 23.40
C SER A 100 24.42 1.93 24.86
N TRP A 101 23.28 1.30 25.13
CA TRP A 101 22.90 0.90 26.50
C TRP A 101 23.83 -0.18 27.05
N SER A 102 24.24 -1.15 26.23
CA SER A 102 25.20 -2.16 26.64
C SER A 102 26.57 -1.55 27.00
N LEU A 103 27.06 -0.63 26.15
CA LEU A 103 28.29 0.11 26.42
C LEU A 103 28.19 0.97 27.69
N TYR A 104 27.08 1.65 27.89
CA TYR A 104 26.80 2.45 29.10
C TYR A 104 26.93 1.58 30.37
N VAL A 105 26.24 0.44 30.40
CA VAL A 105 26.29 -0.47 31.56
C VAL A 105 27.71 -0.96 31.80
N ILE A 106 28.42 -1.39 30.74
CA ILE A 106 29.82 -1.88 30.85
C ILE A 106 30.73 -0.79 31.41
N ILE A 107 30.61 0.45 30.94
CA ILE A 107 31.45 1.57 31.36
C ILE A 107 31.17 1.94 32.82
N VAL A 108 29.89 2.10 33.19
CA VAL A 108 29.50 2.44 34.56
C VAL A 108 29.94 1.40 35.55
N VAL A 109 29.74 0.11 35.25
CA VAL A 109 30.17 -1.00 36.09
C VAL A 109 31.71 -1.07 36.15
N GLY A 110 32.38 -0.96 35.01
CA GLY A 110 33.85 -1.04 34.95
C GLY A 110 34.54 0.09 35.75
N ILE A 111 34.06 1.33 35.61
CA ILE A 111 34.60 2.48 36.37
C ILE A 111 34.17 2.40 37.83
N GLY A 112 32.94 1.96 38.11
CA GLY A 112 32.40 1.78 39.46
C GLY A 112 33.21 0.80 40.31
N PHE A 113 33.75 -0.28 39.71
CA PHE A 113 34.66 -1.20 40.38
C PHE A 113 36.01 -0.56 40.78
N LEU A 114 36.50 0.42 40.00
CA LEU A 114 37.74 1.13 40.31
C LEU A 114 37.51 2.23 41.36
N SER A 115 36.41 2.99 41.21
CA SER A 115 36.02 4.09 42.09
C SER A 115 34.52 4.26 42.09
N PRO A 116 33.82 3.93 43.20
CA PRO A 116 32.35 4.07 43.27
C PRO A 116 31.87 5.53 43.05
N LEU A 117 32.63 6.51 43.53
CA LEU A 117 32.26 7.92 43.34
C LEU A 117 32.37 8.33 41.88
N MET A 118 33.40 7.89 41.16
CA MET A 118 33.55 8.16 39.74
C MET A 118 32.54 7.38 38.92
N GLY A 119 32.22 6.15 39.33
CA GLY A 119 31.15 5.35 38.73
C GLY A 119 29.81 6.04 38.83
N LEU A 120 29.47 6.65 39.98
CA LEU A 120 28.25 7.45 40.14
C LEU A 120 28.24 8.69 39.25
N TRP A 121 29.38 9.39 39.14
CA TRP A 121 29.52 10.55 38.26
C TRP A 121 29.29 10.20 36.80
N VAL A 122 29.89 9.10 36.32
CA VAL A 122 29.76 8.56 34.98
C VAL A 122 28.32 8.09 34.72
N LEU A 123 27.70 7.44 35.72
CA LEU A 123 26.30 7.02 35.63
C LEU A 123 25.37 8.23 35.39
N ILE A 124 25.56 9.33 36.10
CA ILE A 124 24.73 10.52 35.94
C ILE A 124 25.01 11.20 34.60
N THR A 125 26.28 11.45 34.26
CA THR A 125 26.65 12.24 33.07
C THR A 125 26.34 11.50 31.76
N PHE A 126 26.69 10.21 31.63
CA PHE A 126 26.29 9.42 30.49
C PHE A 126 24.77 9.13 30.49
N GLY A 127 24.16 8.97 31.69
CA GLY A 127 22.71 8.83 31.80
C GLY A 127 21.94 10.05 31.26
N LEU A 128 22.42 11.26 31.53
CA LEU A 128 21.88 12.49 30.92
C LEU A 128 22.01 12.45 29.39
N MET A 129 23.15 11.99 28.88
CA MET A 129 23.42 11.90 27.45
C MET A 129 22.55 10.87 26.72
N ILE A 130 22.33 9.71 27.36
CA ILE A 130 21.67 8.54 26.74
C ILE A 130 20.15 8.57 26.92
N PHE A 131 19.64 9.16 28.01
CA PHE A 131 18.22 9.15 28.32
C PHE A 131 17.59 10.55 28.30
N ALA A 132 18.17 11.53 29.01
CA ALA A 132 17.55 12.83 29.17
C ALA A 132 17.55 13.66 27.86
N ILE A 133 18.67 13.67 27.12
CA ILE A 133 18.76 14.44 25.87
C ILE A 133 17.91 13.85 24.75
N PRO A 134 17.90 12.52 24.49
CA PRO A 134 16.97 11.93 23.54
C PRO A 134 15.50 12.19 23.90
N LEU A 135 15.12 12.02 25.17
CA LEU A 135 13.77 12.33 25.65
C LEU A 135 13.39 13.80 25.42
N TRP A 136 14.29 14.73 25.78
CA TRP A 136 14.12 16.15 25.53
C TRP A 136 13.95 16.46 24.03
N SER A 137 14.71 15.77 23.19
CA SER A 137 14.64 15.89 21.74
C SER A 137 13.27 15.45 21.19
N VAL A 138 12.75 14.32 21.65
CA VAL A 138 11.42 13.81 21.27
C VAL A 138 10.31 14.77 21.72
N ILE A 139 10.36 15.27 22.95
CA ILE A 139 9.33 16.16 23.50
C ILE A 139 9.27 17.49 22.72
N ILE A 140 10.42 18.10 22.42
CA ILE A 140 10.45 19.41 21.75
C ILE A 140 10.16 19.31 20.26
N ASN A 141 10.75 18.33 19.57
CA ASN A 141 10.61 18.21 18.12
C ASN A 141 9.44 17.33 17.69
N GLY A 142 8.86 16.50 18.55
CA GLY A 142 7.77 15.61 18.17
C GLY A 142 6.56 16.34 17.56
N ALA A 143 6.09 17.41 18.22
CA ALA A 143 5.01 18.24 17.68
C ALA A 143 5.40 18.95 16.37
N ARG A 144 6.66 19.37 16.24
CA ARG A 144 7.17 20.03 15.02
C ARG A 144 7.28 19.04 13.85
N GLN A 145 7.70 17.81 14.12
CA GLN A 145 7.74 16.74 13.11
C GLN A 145 6.34 16.41 12.59
N ALA A 146 5.32 16.36 13.46
CA ALA A 146 3.95 16.15 13.04
C ALA A 146 3.46 17.30 12.11
N VAL A 147 3.79 18.55 12.43
CA VAL A 147 3.48 19.71 11.57
C VAL A 147 4.25 19.63 10.25
N GLU A 148 5.55 19.33 10.29
CA GLU A 148 6.37 19.16 9.08
C GLU A 148 5.79 18.09 8.16
N LYS A 149 5.45 16.91 8.70
CA LYS A 149 4.85 15.81 7.95
C LYS A 149 3.53 16.22 7.30
N LYS A 150 2.66 16.88 8.07
CA LYS A 150 1.37 17.36 7.54
C LYS A 150 1.59 18.37 6.40
N THR A 151 2.39 19.43 6.65
CA THR A 151 2.66 20.46 5.63
C THR A 151 3.30 19.87 4.37
N LYS A 152 4.19 18.89 4.52
CA LYS A 152 4.83 18.20 3.40
C LYS A 152 3.83 17.36 2.60
N ASN A 153 2.91 16.65 3.27
CA ASN A 153 1.86 15.90 2.60
C ASN A 153 0.89 16.83 1.87
N ASP A 154 0.47 17.93 2.50
CA ASP A 154 -0.39 18.93 1.89
C ASP A 154 0.28 19.51 0.62
N LEU A 155 1.58 19.82 0.70
CA LEU A 155 2.38 20.31 -0.43
C LEU A 155 2.47 19.29 -1.57
N TYR A 156 2.65 18.00 -1.27
CA TYR A 156 2.66 16.94 -2.28
C TYR A 156 1.28 16.73 -2.93
N THR A 157 0.21 16.81 -2.15
CA THR A 157 -1.15 16.71 -2.68
C THR A 157 -1.43 17.88 -3.61
N ASP A 158 -1.16 19.11 -3.17
CA ASP A 158 -1.33 20.32 -3.99
C ASP A 158 -0.49 20.25 -5.27
N LEU A 159 0.77 19.79 -5.16
CA LEU A 159 1.64 19.64 -6.33
C LEU A 159 1.09 18.62 -7.33
N THR A 160 0.62 17.48 -6.83
CA THR A 160 0.06 16.41 -7.67
C THR A 160 -1.19 16.90 -8.38
N ASP A 161 -2.13 17.51 -7.68
CA ASP A 161 -3.38 18.02 -8.25
C ASP A 161 -3.10 19.10 -9.30
N ASN A 162 -2.18 20.01 -9.02
CA ASN A 162 -1.83 21.08 -9.93
C ASN A 162 -1.03 20.61 -11.15
N VAL A 163 -0.18 19.59 -11.02
CA VAL A 163 0.52 18.98 -12.15
C VAL A 163 -0.47 18.21 -13.04
N MET A 164 -1.43 17.51 -12.46
CA MET A 164 -2.51 16.84 -13.22
C MET A 164 -3.40 17.86 -13.94
N GLY A 165 -3.64 19.03 -13.34
CA GLY A 165 -4.39 20.14 -13.91
C GLY A 165 -3.54 21.20 -14.64
N ILE A 166 -2.28 20.92 -15.00
CA ILE A 166 -1.35 21.92 -15.55
C ILE A 166 -1.87 22.55 -16.85
N THR A 167 -2.57 21.77 -17.66
CA THR A 167 -3.19 22.24 -18.91
C THR A 167 -4.20 23.36 -18.62
N ASP A 168 -5.00 23.23 -17.59
CA ASP A 168 -6.01 24.23 -17.21
C ASP A 168 -5.36 25.52 -16.71
N TRP A 169 -4.26 25.41 -15.92
CA TRP A 169 -3.48 26.56 -15.49
C TRP A 169 -2.85 27.31 -16.65
N VAL A 170 -2.30 26.58 -17.65
CA VAL A 170 -1.68 27.18 -18.84
C VAL A 170 -2.72 27.83 -19.74
N LEU A 171 -3.85 27.14 -19.99
CA LEU A 171 -4.93 27.68 -20.82
C LEU A 171 -5.62 28.90 -20.18
N ALA A 172 -5.67 28.95 -18.85
CA ALA A 172 -6.16 30.09 -18.10
C ALA A 172 -5.16 31.25 -17.99
N GLU A 173 -3.94 31.11 -18.49
CA GLU A 173 -2.83 32.08 -18.36
C GLU A 173 -2.48 32.42 -16.91
N ARG A 174 -2.76 31.50 -15.95
CA ARG A 174 -2.56 31.70 -14.50
C ARG A 174 -1.40 30.90 -13.91
N GLY A 175 -0.48 30.40 -14.74
CA GLY A 175 0.65 29.58 -14.28
C GLY A 175 1.54 30.27 -13.23
N GLN A 176 1.72 31.62 -13.31
CA GLN A 176 2.48 32.37 -12.31
C GLN A 176 1.81 32.40 -10.93
N GLU A 177 0.48 32.40 -10.91
CA GLU A 177 -0.29 32.34 -9.64
C GLU A 177 -0.09 31.00 -8.94
N TYR A 178 -0.09 29.91 -9.68
CA TYR A 178 0.24 28.60 -9.16
C TYR A 178 1.64 28.55 -8.53
N VAL A 179 2.66 29.05 -9.24
CA VAL A 179 4.04 29.09 -8.72
C VAL A 179 4.12 29.91 -7.42
N ASN A 180 3.42 31.03 -7.35
CA ASN A 180 3.39 31.86 -6.15
C ASN A 180 2.73 31.14 -4.97
N LEU A 181 1.65 30.41 -5.20
CA LEU A 181 0.95 29.61 -4.17
C LEU A 181 1.85 28.49 -3.65
N HIS A 182 2.48 27.75 -4.55
CA HIS A 182 3.44 26.70 -4.21
C HIS A 182 4.60 27.25 -3.35
N ASN A 183 5.21 28.36 -3.75
CA ASN A 183 6.29 29.00 -3.00
C ASN A 183 5.88 29.43 -1.60
N GLN A 184 4.63 29.87 -1.39
CA GLN A 184 4.12 30.21 -0.07
C GLN A 184 4.02 28.98 0.84
N HIS A 185 3.56 27.85 0.33
CA HIS A 185 3.50 26.61 1.09
C HIS A 185 4.89 26.05 1.40
N GLU A 186 5.82 26.14 0.44
CA GLU A 186 7.23 25.77 0.65
C GLU A 186 7.90 26.65 1.72
N GLU A 187 7.63 27.97 1.72
CA GLU A 187 8.16 28.87 2.73
C GLU A 187 7.67 28.51 4.16
N GLN A 188 6.43 28.05 4.30
CA GLN A 188 5.91 27.56 5.58
C GLN A 188 6.66 26.31 6.04
N LEU A 189 6.89 25.35 5.13
CA LEU A 189 7.67 24.15 5.41
C LEU A 189 9.09 24.50 5.85
N MET A 190 9.77 25.37 5.11
CA MET A 190 11.11 25.85 5.44
C MET A 190 11.18 26.52 6.82
N LYS A 191 10.17 27.29 7.23
CA LYS A 191 10.13 27.91 8.56
C LYS A 191 10.08 26.84 9.68
N VAL A 192 9.34 25.77 9.48
CA VAL A 192 9.28 24.65 10.45
C VAL A 192 10.62 23.94 10.50
N GLN A 193 11.20 23.60 9.36
CA GLN A 193 12.51 22.92 9.25
C GLN A 193 13.63 23.77 9.88
N HIS A 194 13.67 25.07 9.64
CA HIS A 194 14.65 25.96 10.25
C HIS A 194 14.59 25.95 11.78
N ARG A 195 13.37 25.91 12.37
CA ARG A 195 13.22 25.80 13.83
C ARG A 195 13.72 24.46 14.36
N MET A 196 13.47 23.36 13.62
CA MET A 196 13.96 22.04 13.99
C MET A 196 15.48 21.97 13.92
N HIS A 197 16.10 22.39 12.84
CA HIS A 197 17.55 22.40 12.68
C HIS A 197 18.26 23.30 13.71
N ARG A 198 17.69 24.47 14.02
CA ARG A 198 18.24 25.34 15.07
C ARG A 198 18.25 24.66 16.44
N PHE A 199 17.20 23.89 16.75
CA PHE A 199 17.17 23.09 17.97
C PHE A 199 18.20 21.94 17.92
N GLU A 200 18.34 21.25 16.81
CA GLU A 200 19.33 20.18 16.62
C GLU A 200 20.77 20.68 16.80
N PHE A 201 21.09 21.83 16.23
CA PHE A 201 22.39 22.48 16.47
C PHE A 201 22.64 22.76 17.95
N PHE A 202 21.66 23.31 18.64
CA PHE A 202 21.78 23.60 20.06
C PHE A 202 21.92 22.31 20.89
N ARG A 203 21.11 21.32 20.62
CA ARG A 203 21.17 19.99 21.25
C ARG A 203 22.54 19.34 21.05
N ASN A 204 23.05 19.35 19.82
CA ASN A 204 24.35 18.76 19.50
C ASN A 204 25.50 19.53 20.20
N PHE A 205 25.38 20.85 20.33
CA PHE A 205 26.32 21.63 21.12
C PHE A 205 26.31 21.22 22.60
N VAL A 206 25.13 21.05 23.20
CA VAL A 206 24.98 20.57 24.59
C VAL A 206 25.59 19.17 24.75
N LEU A 207 25.35 18.27 23.81
CA LEU A 207 25.99 16.93 23.81
C LEU A 207 27.51 16.99 23.80
N GLN A 208 28.08 17.84 22.93
CA GLN A 208 29.53 18.03 22.87
C GLN A 208 30.10 18.61 24.14
N MET A 209 29.40 19.58 24.76
CA MET A 209 29.83 20.17 26.05
C MET A 209 29.81 19.12 27.18
N LEU A 210 28.76 18.29 27.24
CA LEU A 210 28.69 17.17 28.20
C LEU A 210 29.82 16.17 27.97
N PHE A 211 30.11 15.87 26.73
CA PHE A 211 31.19 14.95 26.39
C PHE A 211 32.56 15.50 26.82
N ILE A 212 32.84 16.78 26.54
CA ILE A 212 34.05 17.45 27.00
C ILE A 212 34.16 17.40 28.53
N LEU A 213 33.04 17.68 29.24
CA LEU A 213 32.97 17.60 30.70
C LEU A 213 33.36 16.20 31.21
N ILE A 214 32.86 15.14 30.55
CA ILE A 214 33.19 13.76 30.88
C ILE A 214 34.66 13.48 30.65
N VAL A 215 35.22 13.87 29.50
CA VAL A 215 36.66 13.69 29.19
C VAL A 215 37.55 14.40 30.21
N VAL A 216 37.22 15.66 30.53
CA VAL A 216 37.99 16.45 31.52
C VAL A 216 37.89 15.81 32.91
N SER A 217 36.70 15.41 33.35
CA SER A 217 36.51 14.76 34.65
C SER A 217 37.22 13.43 34.75
N LEU A 218 37.23 12.62 33.69
CA LEU A 218 37.98 11.38 33.62
C LEU A 218 39.51 11.62 33.64
N LEU A 219 39.97 12.67 32.95
CA LEU A 219 41.38 13.02 32.93
C LEU A 219 41.86 13.42 34.36
N LEU A 220 41.09 14.29 35.03
CA LEU A 220 41.42 14.73 36.41
C LEU A 220 41.38 13.55 37.39
N TRP A 221 40.32 12.73 37.34
CA TRP A 221 40.19 11.55 38.18
C TRP A 221 41.32 10.56 37.93
N ALA A 222 41.61 10.21 36.65
CA ALA A 222 42.66 9.29 36.30
C ALA A 222 44.04 9.82 36.71
N GLY A 223 44.26 11.16 36.64
CA GLY A 223 45.47 11.83 37.12
C GLY A 223 45.65 11.68 38.60
N THR A 224 44.59 11.81 39.40
CA THR A 224 44.69 11.62 40.87
C THR A 224 44.77 10.15 41.28
N TYR A 225 44.03 9.27 40.59
CA TYR A 225 43.96 7.84 40.94
C TYR A 225 45.19 7.04 40.48
N PHE A 226 45.71 7.31 39.29
CA PHE A 226 46.86 6.65 38.69
C PHE A 226 48.13 7.55 38.75
N GLY A 227 48.04 8.75 39.25
CA GLY A 227 49.16 9.69 39.41
C GLY A 227 50.26 9.05 40.28
N GLY A 228 51.50 9.10 39.80
CA GLY A 228 52.63 8.48 40.51
C GLY A 228 53.94 8.63 39.75
N GLN A 229 54.93 7.83 40.11
CA GLN A 229 56.26 7.87 39.49
C GLN A 229 56.19 7.52 37.98
N TYR A 230 57.07 8.16 37.23
CA TYR A 230 57.21 7.94 35.79
C TYR A 230 57.44 6.44 35.48
N GLY A 231 56.63 5.90 34.59
CA GLY A 231 56.70 4.49 34.22
C GLY A 231 55.78 3.53 34.99
N GLY A 232 55.02 4.03 36.00
CA GLY A 232 54.07 3.25 36.79
C GLY A 232 52.63 3.26 36.21
N PRO A 233 51.61 3.23 37.10
CA PRO A 233 50.17 3.23 36.72
C PRO A 233 49.73 4.42 35.90
N ALA A 234 50.51 5.52 35.84
CA ALA A 234 50.21 6.72 35.05
C ALA A 234 49.91 6.45 33.57
N ASN A 235 50.35 5.33 33.03
CA ASN A 235 50.03 4.91 31.66
C ASN A 235 48.51 4.71 31.42
N TRP A 236 47.78 4.39 32.48
CA TRP A 236 46.33 4.21 32.40
C TRP A 236 45.57 5.51 32.17
N ILE A 237 46.16 6.67 32.54
CA ILE A 237 45.52 8.01 32.29
C ILE A 237 45.24 8.17 30.81
N ALA A 238 46.24 8.00 29.97
CA ALA A 238 46.06 8.13 28.53
C ALA A 238 45.13 7.04 27.96
N ALA A 239 45.15 5.83 28.51
CA ALA A 239 44.27 4.75 28.06
C ALA A 239 42.80 5.07 28.34
N PHE A 240 42.43 5.57 29.52
CA PHE A 240 41.07 5.95 29.89
C PHE A 240 40.56 7.11 29.02
N VAL A 241 41.38 8.14 28.85
CA VAL A 241 41.00 9.31 28.04
C VAL A 241 40.81 8.92 26.56
N LEU A 242 41.76 8.16 26.00
CA LEU A 242 41.66 7.73 24.60
C LEU A 242 40.50 6.74 24.34
N ALA A 243 40.10 5.94 25.35
CA ALA A 243 38.99 5.03 25.25
C ALA A 243 37.61 5.75 25.16
N THR A 244 37.53 7.01 25.59
CA THR A 244 36.27 7.77 25.55
C THR A 244 35.92 8.29 24.16
N PHE A 245 36.90 8.58 23.29
CA PHE A 245 36.63 9.16 21.97
C PHE A 245 35.72 8.29 21.06
N PRO A 246 35.91 6.95 20.96
CA PRO A 246 35.00 6.11 20.18
C PRO A 246 33.57 6.08 20.72
N LEU A 247 33.35 6.47 21.98
CA LEU A 247 32.02 6.51 22.60
C LEU A 247 31.17 7.66 22.07
N VAL A 248 31.80 8.73 21.56
CA VAL A 248 31.09 9.85 20.91
C VAL A 248 30.25 9.30 19.77
N ASP A 249 30.87 8.52 18.89
CA ASP A 249 30.20 7.96 17.72
C ASP A 249 29.04 7.04 18.12
N ALA A 250 29.15 6.34 19.26
CA ALA A 250 28.11 5.44 19.74
C ALA A 250 26.89 6.18 20.34
N PHE A 251 27.11 7.35 20.95
CA PHE A 251 26.06 8.05 21.68
C PHE A 251 25.49 9.26 20.93
N ALA A 252 26.25 9.87 20.02
CA ALA A 252 25.85 11.08 19.31
C ALA A 252 24.59 10.90 18.45
N GLY A 253 24.36 9.71 17.92
CA GLY A 253 23.20 9.39 17.09
C GLY A 253 21.90 9.06 17.84
N LEU A 254 21.96 8.88 19.19
CA LEU A 254 20.78 8.46 19.96
C LEU A 254 19.62 9.47 19.95
N PRO A 255 19.84 10.79 20.03
CA PRO A 255 18.74 11.75 19.98
C PRO A 255 18.00 11.78 18.64
N ASP A 256 18.72 11.57 17.53
CA ASP A 256 18.14 11.49 16.19
C ASP A 256 17.36 10.18 16.04
N ALA A 257 17.95 9.07 16.49
CA ALA A 257 17.28 7.77 16.55
C ALA A 257 15.98 7.81 17.37
N ALA A 258 15.98 8.52 18.50
CA ALA A 258 14.80 8.69 19.33
C ALA A 258 13.71 9.55 18.66
N GLN A 259 14.08 10.60 17.92
CA GLN A 259 13.12 11.41 17.17
C GLN A 259 12.42 10.61 16.04
N GLU A 260 13.16 9.77 15.33
CA GLU A 260 12.59 8.94 14.25
C GLU A 260 11.55 7.93 14.75
N THR A 261 11.52 7.61 16.06
CA THR A 261 10.50 6.69 16.62
C THR A 261 9.07 7.16 16.41
N ASN A 262 8.81 8.45 16.35
CA ASN A 262 7.47 8.99 16.09
C ASN A 262 6.98 8.66 14.68
N ILE A 263 7.88 8.76 13.69
CA ILE A 263 7.58 8.41 12.28
C ILE A 263 7.29 6.91 12.17
N TYR A 264 8.08 6.10 12.85
CA TYR A 264 7.92 4.64 12.84
C TYR A 264 6.67 4.17 13.57
N ALA A 265 6.23 4.88 14.62
CA ALA A 265 5.00 4.59 15.32
C ALA A 265 3.78 4.71 14.40
N ASP A 266 3.70 5.77 13.61
CA ASP A 266 2.63 5.96 12.62
C ASP A 266 2.62 4.84 11.56
N SER A 267 3.80 4.44 11.06
CA SER A 267 3.90 3.35 10.09
C SER A 267 3.48 2.01 10.67
N LEU A 268 3.85 1.74 11.94
CA LEU A 268 3.42 0.55 12.66
C LEU A 268 1.91 0.54 12.92
N GLU A 269 1.33 1.68 13.26
CA GLU A 269 -0.11 1.81 13.45
C GLU A 269 -0.88 1.54 12.15
N ARG A 270 -0.45 2.13 11.02
CA ARG A 270 -1.05 1.85 9.70
C ARG A 270 -0.97 0.38 9.33
N LEU A 271 0.20 -0.25 9.53
CA LEU A 271 0.39 -1.68 9.25
C LEU A 271 -0.42 -2.59 10.18
N ASN A 272 -0.62 -2.18 11.43
CA ASN A 272 -1.42 -2.96 12.39
C ASN A 272 -2.93 -2.82 12.17
N ASN A 273 -3.36 -1.71 11.57
CA ASN A 273 -4.75 -1.45 11.21
C ASN A 273 -5.16 -2.08 9.88
N LEU A 274 -4.23 -2.76 9.19
CA LEU A 274 -4.60 -3.55 8.02
C LEU A 274 -5.59 -4.65 8.40
N PRO A 275 -6.56 -4.96 7.53
CA PRO A 275 -7.48 -6.05 7.76
C PRO A 275 -6.67 -7.33 7.97
N LYS A 276 -7.06 -8.08 8.98
CA LYS A 276 -6.49 -9.43 9.15
C LYS A 276 -7.00 -10.27 7.97
N PRO A 277 -6.15 -11.14 7.39
CA PRO A 277 -6.61 -12.08 6.39
C PRO A 277 -7.87 -12.75 6.91
N GLN A 278 -8.99 -12.54 6.25
CA GLN A 278 -10.18 -13.34 6.57
C GLN A 278 -9.79 -14.77 6.21
N ALA A 279 -9.91 -15.67 7.15
CA ALA A 279 -9.75 -17.07 6.84
C ALA A 279 -10.74 -17.38 5.71
N THR A 280 -10.24 -17.68 4.52
CA THR A 280 -11.05 -18.27 3.47
C THR A 280 -11.83 -19.41 4.12
N PRO A 281 -13.15 -19.50 3.91
CA PRO A 281 -13.92 -20.59 4.50
C PRO A 281 -13.19 -21.91 4.19
N GLU A 282 -12.82 -22.66 5.21
CA GLU A 282 -12.03 -23.91 5.06
C GLU A 282 -12.73 -24.96 4.20
N THR A 283 -14.00 -24.77 3.91
CA THR A 283 -14.81 -25.63 3.04
C THR A 283 -15.29 -24.84 1.83
N ALA A 284 -14.71 -25.18 0.67
CA ALA A 284 -15.27 -24.77 -0.61
C ALA A 284 -16.73 -25.26 -0.69
N VAL A 285 -17.68 -24.33 -0.76
CA VAL A 285 -19.09 -24.67 -1.00
C VAL A 285 -19.24 -24.91 -2.49
N ALA A 286 -19.16 -26.18 -2.92
CA ALA A 286 -19.43 -26.54 -4.29
C ALA A 286 -20.94 -26.39 -4.55
N LEU A 287 -21.32 -25.36 -5.30
CA LEU A 287 -22.68 -25.19 -5.78
C LEU A 287 -22.86 -25.97 -7.08
N ASN A 288 -23.90 -26.77 -7.15
CA ASN A 288 -24.24 -27.50 -8.37
C ASN A 288 -25.31 -26.74 -9.16
N GLY A 289 -25.14 -26.64 -10.50
CA GLY A 289 -26.14 -26.03 -11.36
C GLY A 289 -27.44 -26.87 -11.51
N PRO A 290 -28.51 -26.27 -11.99
CA PRO A 290 -28.65 -24.91 -12.52
C PRO A 290 -28.66 -23.81 -11.44
N PHE A 291 -28.17 -22.60 -11.79
CA PHE A 291 -27.93 -21.52 -10.83
C PHE A 291 -29.08 -20.49 -10.84
N THR A 292 -29.74 -20.36 -9.71
CA THR A 292 -30.78 -19.36 -9.47
C THR A 292 -30.26 -18.29 -8.51
N VAL A 293 -30.36 -17.03 -8.88
CA VAL A 293 -30.08 -15.89 -8.01
C VAL A 293 -31.38 -15.34 -7.42
N LYS A 294 -31.44 -15.23 -6.09
CA LYS A 294 -32.57 -14.60 -5.40
C LYS A 294 -32.11 -13.40 -4.63
N VAL A 295 -32.82 -12.32 -4.80
CA VAL A 295 -32.69 -11.04 -4.07
C VAL A 295 -33.97 -10.90 -3.25
N GLU A 296 -33.88 -10.90 -1.93
CA GLU A 296 -35.05 -10.94 -1.02
C GLU A 296 -34.98 -9.78 -0.02
N ASP A 297 -35.94 -8.85 -0.13
CA ASP A 297 -36.09 -7.64 0.72
C ASP A 297 -34.75 -6.91 0.96
N VAL A 298 -33.99 -6.66 -0.11
CA VAL A 298 -32.65 -6.12 -0.01
C VAL A 298 -32.67 -4.61 0.20
N HIS A 299 -32.03 -4.19 1.30
CA HIS A 299 -31.76 -2.81 1.65
C HIS A 299 -30.26 -2.58 1.76
N TYR A 300 -29.79 -1.40 1.36
CA TYR A 300 -28.39 -1.06 1.49
C TYR A 300 -28.15 0.43 1.75
N THR A 301 -27.34 0.69 2.78
CA THR A 301 -26.83 2.03 3.15
C THR A 301 -25.29 1.97 3.24
N TYR A 302 -24.61 2.93 2.62
CA TYR A 302 -23.14 3.01 2.72
C TYR A 302 -22.69 3.37 4.14
N PRO A 303 -21.58 2.82 4.66
CA PRO A 303 -21.18 2.95 6.07
C PRO A 303 -21.02 4.37 6.59
N GLN A 304 -20.81 5.36 5.74
CA GLN A 304 -20.59 6.76 6.13
C GLN A 304 -21.77 7.69 5.76
N THR A 305 -22.91 7.12 5.37
CA THR A 305 -24.08 7.88 4.96
C THR A 305 -25.32 7.44 5.73
N THR A 306 -26.29 8.34 5.81
CA THR A 306 -27.61 8.01 6.36
C THR A 306 -28.64 7.74 5.27
N ARG A 307 -28.26 7.94 3.99
CA ARG A 307 -29.14 7.75 2.85
C ARG A 307 -29.13 6.29 2.43
N GLU A 308 -30.30 5.68 2.44
CA GLU A 308 -30.51 4.35 1.89
C GLU A 308 -30.44 4.43 0.35
N VAL A 309 -29.60 3.57 -0.25
CA VAL A 309 -29.36 3.56 -1.70
C VAL A 309 -30.22 2.51 -2.38
N LEU A 310 -30.52 1.40 -1.70
CA LEU A 310 -31.47 0.38 -2.13
C LEU A 310 -32.45 0.11 -1.01
N SER A 311 -33.73 0.00 -1.32
CA SER A 311 -34.81 -0.12 -0.35
C SER A 311 -35.86 -1.12 -0.84
N GLY A 312 -35.87 -2.32 -0.22
CA GLY A 312 -36.84 -3.38 -0.48
C GLY A 312 -36.79 -3.90 -1.93
N ILE A 313 -35.61 -4.31 -2.38
CA ILE A 313 -35.45 -4.92 -3.72
C ILE A 313 -35.74 -6.41 -3.64
N ASP A 314 -36.74 -6.86 -4.41
CA ASP A 314 -37.12 -8.26 -4.59
C ASP A 314 -36.97 -8.67 -6.06
N LEU A 315 -36.11 -9.66 -6.34
CA LEU A 315 -35.85 -10.12 -7.71
C LEU A 315 -35.41 -11.58 -7.72
N THR A 316 -35.94 -12.35 -8.66
CA THR A 316 -35.47 -13.73 -8.89
C THR A 316 -34.99 -13.85 -10.33
N ILE A 317 -33.77 -14.36 -10.51
CA ILE A 317 -33.14 -14.59 -11.81
C ILE A 317 -32.98 -16.09 -12.00
N THR A 318 -33.65 -16.63 -13.01
CA THR A 318 -33.64 -18.06 -13.31
C THR A 318 -32.46 -18.44 -14.21
N PRO A 319 -32.05 -19.72 -14.20
CA PRO A 319 -30.95 -20.18 -15.05
C PRO A 319 -31.20 -19.90 -16.55
N GLY A 320 -30.19 -19.36 -17.22
CA GLY A 320 -30.27 -19.01 -18.65
C GLY A 320 -31.06 -17.75 -18.98
N GLN A 321 -31.63 -17.08 -17.99
CA GLN A 321 -32.42 -15.84 -18.17
C GLN A 321 -31.52 -14.66 -18.50
N LYS A 322 -31.96 -13.81 -19.43
CA LYS A 322 -31.34 -12.53 -19.77
C LYS A 322 -32.12 -11.38 -19.12
N LEU A 323 -31.54 -10.76 -18.11
CA LEU A 323 -32.12 -9.67 -17.35
C LEU A 323 -31.43 -8.36 -17.68
N ALA A 324 -32.19 -7.30 -18.05
CA ALA A 324 -31.67 -5.95 -18.09
C ALA A 324 -32.07 -5.17 -16.83
N ILE A 325 -31.12 -4.50 -16.21
CA ILE A 325 -31.30 -3.57 -15.08
C ILE A 325 -31.08 -2.16 -15.59
N LEU A 326 -32.16 -1.40 -15.68
CA LEU A 326 -32.18 -0.02 -16.16
C LEU A 326 -32.36 0.97 -15.00
N GLY A 327 -32.00 2.21 -15.22
CA GLY A 327 -32.23 3.31 -14.27
C GLY A 327 -31.28 4.49 -14.49
N ARG A 328 -31.64 5.64 -13.93
CA ARG A 328 -30.80 6.84 -14.01
C ARG A 328 -29.45 6.66 -13.28
N SER A 329 -28.46 7.49 -13.63
CA SER A 329 -27.22 7.53 -12.85
C SER A 329 -27.54 7.84 -11.38
N GLY A 330 -26.88 7.11 -10.45
CA GLY A 330 -27.12 7.25 -9.01
C GLY A 330 -28.38 6.53 -8.46
N SER A 331 -29.12 5.76 -9.27
CA SER A 331 -30.32 5.01 -8.80
C SER A 331 -30.02 3.76 -7.96
N GLY A 332 -28.76 3.34 -7.85
CA GLY A 332 -28.37 2.15 -7.08
C GLY A 332 -27.98 0.92 -7.91
N LYS A 333 -27.95 0.99 -9.25
CA LYS A 333 -27.61 -0.16 -10.14
C LYS A 333 -26.25 -0.79 -9.83
N SER A 334 -25.19 0.01 -9.77
CA SER A 334 -23.84 -0.47 -9.47
C SER A 334 -23.71 -0.99 -8.02
N THR A 335 -24.54 -0.45 -7.11
CA THR A 335 -24.66 -0.97 -5.74
C THR A 335 -25.29 -2.36 -5.75
N LEU A 336 -26.37 -2.56 -6.52
CA LEU A 336 -26.97 -3.88 -6.68
C LEU A 336 -26.00 -4.87 -7.35
N ALA A 337 -25.24 -4.43 -8.36
CA ALA A 337 -24.18 -5.24 -8.96
C ALA A 337 -23.13 -5.71 -7.93
N ALA A 338 -22.67 -4.79 -7.07
CA ALA A 338 -21.71 -5.11 -6.03
C ALA A 338 -22.26 -6.09 -4.98
N LEU A 339 -23.55 -5.98 -4.67
CA LEU A 339 -24.23 -6.92 -3.76
C LEU A 339 -24.43 -8.31 -4.42
N LEU A 340 -24.76 -8.35 -5.72
CA LEU A 340 -24.89 -9.59 -6.49
C LEU A 340 -23.56 -10.35 -6.57
N ARG A 341 -22.44 -9.64 -6.66
CA ARG A 341 -21.09 -10.21 -6.65
C ARG A 341 -20.62 -10.64 -5.25
N GLY A 342 -21.36 -10.26 -4.20
CA GLY A 342 -20.90 -10.47 -2.82
C GLY A 342 -19.83 -9.49 -2.34
N ASP A 343 -19.49 -8.45 -3.13
CA ASP A 343 -18.53 -7.40 -2.76
C ASP A 343 -18.99 -6.62 -1.51
N ARG A 344 -20.28 -6.65 -1.24
CA ARG A 344 -20.92 -5.98 -0.12
C ARG A 344 -22.00 -6.87 0.48
N THR A 345 -22.23 -6.70 1.76
CA THR A 345 -23.32 -7.37 2.47
C THR A 345 -24.52 -6.42 2.56
N PRO A 346 -25.76 -6.85 2.22
CA PRO A 346 -26.95 -6.03 2.43
C PRO A 346 -27.07 -5.57 3.88
N THR A 347 -27.60 -4.36 4.10
CA THR A 347 -27.91 -3.85 5.44
C THR A 347 -29.10 -4.62 6.06
N LYS A 348 -30.06 -5.03 5.21
CA LYS A 348 -31.19 -5.87 5.54
C LYS A 348 -31.54 -6.73 4.31
N GLY A 349 -32.17 -7.88 4.53
CA GLY A 349 -32.46 -8.86 3.48
C GLY A 349 -31.24 -9.71 3.12
N GLN A 350 -31.33 -10.42 1.99
CA GLN A 350 -30.25 -11.30 1.55
C GLN A 350 -30.23 -11.46 0.01
N ILE A 351 -29.03 -11.76 -0.50
CA ILE A 351 -28.86 -12.22 -1.89
C ILE A 351 -28.26 -13.59 -1.84
N THR A 352 -28.89 -14.55 -2.50
CA THR A 352 -28.46 -15.95 -2.49
C THR A 352 -28.26 -16.47 -3.91
N LEU A 353 -27.24 -17.37 -4.04
CA LEU A 353 -27.00 -18.20 -5.20
C LEU A 353 -27.29 -19.66 -4.80
N ASN A 354 -28.34 -20.24 -5.36
CA ASN A 354 -28.84 -21.57 -4.95
C ASN A 354 -29.03 -21.73 -3.43
N GLY A 355 -29.50 -20.65 -2.75
CA GLY A 355 -29.75 -20.65 -1.30
C GLY A 355 -28.53 -20.34 -0.43
N VAL A 356 -27.34 -20.16 -1.01
CA VAL A 356 -26.13 -19.73 -0.30
C VAL A 356 -25.96 -18.22 -0.48
N ALA A 357 -25.78 -17.47 0.62
CA ALA A 357 -25.60 -16.04 0.54
C ALA A 357 -24.33 -15.66 -0.23
N THR A 358 -24.43 -14.78 -1.22
CA THR A 358 -23.30 -14.38 -2.06
C THR A 358 -22.15 -13.80 -1.25
N ALA A 359 -22.45 -13.03 -0.22
CA ALA A 359 -21.44 -12.44 0.68
C ALA A 359 -20.64 -13.48 1.49
N THR A 360 -21.12 -14.72 1.61
CA THR A 360 -20.41 -15.81 2.31
C THR A 360 -19.54 -16.66 1.39
N LEU A 361 -19.68 -16.52 0.07
CA LEU A 361 -18.88 -17.24 -0.92
C LEU A 361 -17.45 -16.69 -1.03
N GLY A 362 -17.24 -15.43 -0.63
CA GLY A 362 -15.93 -14.77 -0.77
C GLY A 362 -15.41 -14.86 -2.21
N ASP A 363 -14.14 -15.24 -2.39
CA ASP A 363 -13.51 -15.35 -3.72
C ASP A 363 -14.15 -16.42 -4.61
N GLN A 364 -14.83 -17.42 -4.04
CA GLN A 364 -15.50 -18.48 -4.80
C GLN A 364 -16.67 -17.95 -5.64
N VAL A 365 -17.23 -16.78 -5.34
CA VAL A 365 -18.25 -16.15 -6.17
C VAL A 365 -17.77 -15.96 -7.61
N ALA A 366 -16.47 -15.72 -7.78
CA ALA A 366 -15.86 -15.58 -9.09
C ALA A 366 -15.96 -16.83 -9.96
N ASP A 367 -16.08 -18.03 -9.39
CA ASP A 367 -16.27 -19.27 -10.16
C ASP A 367 -17.66 -19.36 -10.80
N TYR A 368 -18.62 -18.65 -10.22
CA TYR A 368 -20.02 -18.66 -10.66
C TYR A 368 -20.43 -17.41 -11.43
N VAL A 369 -19.80 -16.26 -11.11
CA VAL A 369 -20.16 -14.96 -11.68
C VAL A 369 -18.96 -14.35 -12.40
N GLY A 370 -19.04 -14.29 -13.73
CA GLY A 370 -18.10 -13.52 -14.56
C GLY A 370 -18.56 -12.07 -14.69
N VAL A 371 -17.64 -11.11 -14.61
CA VAL A 371 -17.98 -9.69 -14.63
C VAL A 371 -17.23 -8.95 -15.73
N ILE A 372 -17.96 -8.16 -16.53
CA ILE A 372 -17.39 -7.18 -17.44
C ILE A 372 -17.76 -5.79 -16.90
N ASN A 373 -16.78 -5.06 -16.43
CA ASN A 373 -16.94 -3.72 -15.89
C ASN A 373 -16.98 -2.67 -17.00
N GLN A 374 -17.49 -1.48 -16.67
CA GLN A 374 -17.54 -0.30 -17.55
C GLN A 374 -16.17 0.05 -18.17
N SER A 375 -15.10 -0.12 -17.44
CA SER A 375 -13.73 0.11 -17.91
C SER A 375 -12.88 -1.13 -17.64
N PRO A 376 -12.78 -2.07 -18.60
CA PRO A 376 -11.99 -3.28 -18.44
C PRO A 376 -10.51 -2.94 -18.26
N HIS A 377 -9.90 -3.45 -17.20
CA HIS A 377 -8.47 -3.29 -16.99
C HIS A 377 -7.68 -4.33 -17.76
N LEU A 378 -6.71 -3.87 -18.54
CA LEU A 378 -5.70 -4.72 -19.18
C LEU A 378 -4.37 -4.56 -18.45
N PHE A 379 -3.74 -5.68 -18.13
CA PHE A 379 -2.47 -5.69 -17.42
C PHE A 379 -1.30 -5.49 -18.39
N ASN A 380 -0.25 -4.85 -17.93
CA ASN A 380 1.00 -4.67 -18.67
C ASN A 380 1.76 -6.01 -18.78
N THR A 381 1.23 -6.90 -19.62
CA THR A 381 1.79 -8.21 -19.94
C THR A 381 1.35 -8.59 -21.36
N THR A 382 1.59 -9.82 -21.81
CA THR A 382 1.22 -10.26 -23.16
C THR A 382 -0.29 -10.37 -23.36
N VAL A 383 -0.75 -10.34 -24.61
CA VAL A 383 -2.15 -10.61 -24.96
C VAL A 383 -2.58 -11.98 -24.42
N ALA A 384 -1.74 -13.02 -24.62
CA ALA A 384 -2.01 -14.35 -24.10
C ALA A 384 -2.25 -14.36 -22.60
N ASN A 385 -1.37 -13.72 -21.82
CA ASN A 385 -1.48 -13.67 -20.38
C ASN A 385 -2.71 -12.86 -19.93
N ASN A 386 -3.05 -11.80 -20.63
CA ASN A 386 -4.28 -11.05 -20.39
C ASN A 386 -5.54 -11.91 -20.57
N VAL A 387 -5.58 -12.80 -21.56
CA VAL A 387 -6.72 -13.72 -21.77
C VAL A 387 -6.69 -14.85 -20.75
N ARG A 388 -5.51 -15.40 -20.43
CA ARG A 388 -5.33 -16.47 -19.44
C ARG A 388 -5.68 -16.08 -18.00
N ILE A 389 -5.94 -14.83 -17.72
CA ILE A 389 -6.56 -14.44 -16.44
C ILE A 389 -7.88 -15.19 -16.21
N GLY A 390 -8.60 -15.56 -17.28
CA GLY A 390 -9.80 -16.40 -17.16
C GLY A 390 -9.50 -17.86 -16.78
N ASN A 391 -8.38 -18.41 -17.26
CA ASN A 391 -7.90 -19.74 -16.92
C ASN A 391 -6.39 -19.82 -17.19
N GLU A 392 -5.58 -19.87 -16.13
CA GLU A 392 -4.11 -19.86 -16.22
C GLU A 392 -3.53 -21.07 -16.97
N ASN A 393 -4.22 -22.20 -16.95
CA ASN A 393 -3.79 -23.45 -17.56
C ASN A 393 -4.25 -23.59 -19.03
N ALA A 394 -4.87 -22.55 -19.61
CA ALA A 394 -5.35 -22.62 -20.98
C ALA A 394 -4.20 -22.70 -21.98
N SER A 395 -4.34 -23.60 -22.96
CA SER A 395 -3.39 -23.72 -24.08
C SER A 395 -3.50 -22.53 -25.05
N ASP A 396 -2.48 -22.35 -25.89
CA ASP A 396 -2.51 -21.31 -26.94
C ASP A 396 -3.69 -21.52 -27.91
N GLU A 397 -4.06 -22.76 -28.22
CA GLU A 397 -5.19 -23.08 -29.07
C GLU A 397 -6.51 -22.60 -28.44
N GLN A 398 -6.68 -22.79 -27.14
CA GLN A 398 -7.86 -22.29 -26.40
C GLN A 398 -7.91 -20.76 -26.35
N VAL A 399 -6.75 -20.12 -26.21
CA VAL A 399 -6.65 -18.67 -26.28
C VAL A 399 -7.02 -18.16 -27.67
N TRP A 400 -6.52 -18.79 -28.74
CA TRP A 400 -6.89 -18.42 -30.11
C TRP A 400 -8.36 -18.65 -30.40
N ASP A 401 -8.97 -19.75 -29.92
CA ASP A 401 -10.40 -20.03 -30.08
C ASP A 401 -11.27 -18.90 -29.51
N VAL A 402 -11.01 -18.50 -28.25
CA VAL A 402 -11.80 -17.40 -27.65
C VAL A 402 -11.54 -16.06 -28.33
N LEU A 403 -10.31 -15.79 -28.82
CA LEU A 403 -9.99 -14.58 -29.57
C LEU A 403 -10.69 -14.55 -30.94
N GLU A 404 -10.86 -15.69 -31.59
CA GLU A 404 -11.62 -15.80 -32.85
C GLU A 404 -13.10 -15.57 -32.60
N ARG A 405 -13.65 -16.16 -31.54
CA ARG A 405 -15.05 -15.98 -31.12
C ARG A 405 -15.41 -14.54 -30.80
N VAL A 406 -14.47 -13.75 -30.26
CA VAL A 406 -14.70 -12.31 -29.98
C VAL A 406 -14.25 -11.40 -31.14
N GLY A 407 -13.82 -11.95 -32.26
CA GLY A 407 -13.46 -11.20 -33.48
C GLY A 407 -12.14 -10.44 -33.38
N LEU A 408 -11.19 -10.86 -32.51
CA LEU A 408 -9.89 -10.23 -32.35
C LEU A 408 -8.73 -11.00 -32.99
N ALA A 409 -8.91 -12.26 -33.38
CA ALA A 409 -7.85 -13.13 -33.85
C ALA A 409 -7.08 -12.53 -35.03
N GLU A 410 -7.77 -12.02 -36.07
CA GLU A 410 -7.14 -11.46 -37.27
C GLU A 410 -6.31 -10.19 -36.98
N MET A 411 -6.77 -9.36 -36.04
CA MET A 411 -6.04 -8.17 -35.60
C MET A 411 -4.77 -8.59 -34.85
N ILE A 412 -4.87 -9.54 -33.91
CA ILE A 412 -3.74 -10.00 -33.11
C ILE A 412 -2.71 -10.76 -33.95
N LYS A 413 -3.12 -11.55 -34.95
CA LYS A 413 -2.20 -12.19 -35.91
C LYS A 413 -1.35 -11.19 -36.71
N LYS A 414 -1.86 -9.98 -36.94
CA LYS A 414 -1.12 -8.89 -37.64
C LYS A 414 -0.13 -8.18 -36.75
N LEU A 415 -0.19 -8.36 -35.42
CA LEU A 415 0.79 -7.78 -34.51
C LEU A 415 2.14 -8.50 -34.63
N PRO A 416 3.28 -7.82 -34.49
CA PRO A 416 4.62 -8.38 -34.73
C PRO A 416 4.94 -9.65 -33.93
N GLN A 417 4.35 -9.81 -32.75
CA GLN A 417 4.59 -10.91 -31.84
C GLN A 417 3.32 -11.75 -31.58
N GLY A 418 2.20 -11.48 -32.31
CA GLY A 418 0.95 -12.23 -32.12
C GLY A 418 0.49 -12.24 -30.68
N LEU A 419 0.28 -13.43 -30.10
CA LEU A 419 -0.13 -13.61 -28.69
C LEU A 419 0.86 -13.04 -27.67
N GLU A 420 2.16 -13.03 -28.00
CA GLU A 420 3.22 -12.55 -27.13
C GLU A 420 3.41 -11.02 -27.21
N THR A 421 2.56 -10.33 -27.99
CA THR A 421 2.58 -8.86 -28.03
C THR A 421 2.27 -8.29 -26.66
N GLN A 422 3.15 -7.41 -26.17
CA GLN A 422 2.95 -6.69 -24.91
C GLN A 422 1.77 -5.72 -25.03
N VAL A 423 0.90 -5.80 -24.04
CA VAL A 423 -0.18 -4.83 -23.82
C VAL A 423 0.40 -3.73 -22.93
N ASP A 424 0.41 -2.49 -23.39
CA ASP A 424 0.90 -1.37 -22.58
C ASP A 424 0.04 -1.15 -21.36
N GLU A 425 0.54 -0.32 -20.43
CA GLU A 425 -0.15 0.04 -19.21
C GLU A 425 -1.58 0.53 -19.50
N ALA A 426 -2.56 -0.07 -18.82
CA ALA A 426 -3.99 0.14 -19.02
C ALA A 426 -4.52 -0.16 -20.45
N GLY A 427 -3.74 -0.83 -21.31
CA GLY A 427 -4.18 -1.23 -22.65
C GLY A 427 -4.38 -0.08 -23.62
N LEU A 428 -3.61 1.00 -23.50
CA LEU A 428 -3.73 2.22 -24.33
C LEU A 428 -3.60 1.97 -25.84
N ARG A 429 -2.97 0.87 -26.26
CA ARG A 429 -2.88 0.47 -27.68
C ARG A 429 -4.16 -0.12 -28.25
N PHE A 430 -5.09 -0.53 -27.39
CA PHE A 430 -6.36 -1.12 -27.80
C PHE A 430 -7.48 -0.07 -27.75
N SER A 431 -8.32 -0.05 -28.76
CA SER A 431 -9.55 0.75 -28.75
C SER A 431 -10.48 0.30 -27.61
N GLY A 432 -11.44 1.14 -27.24
CA GLY A 432 -12.43 0.78 -26.22
C GLY A 432 -13.14 -0.54 -26.51
N GLY A 433 -13.60 -0.74 -27.75
CA GLY A 433 -14.28 -1.95 -28.18
C GLY A 433 -13.37 -3.19 -28.14
N GLU A 434 -12.09 -3.05 -28.52
CA GLU A 434 -11.11 -4.14 -28.42
C GLU A 434 -10.84 -4.54 -26.97
N ARG A 435 -10.75 -3.58 -26.05
CA ARG A 435 -10.60 -3.86 -24.61
C ARG A 435 -11.79 -4.63 -24.05
N HIS A 436 -13.02 -4.26 -24.44
CA HIS A 436 -14.22 -4.98 -24.01
C HIS A 436 -14.28 -6.40 -24.60
N ARG A 437 -13.90 -6.57 -25.89
CA ARG A 437 -13.80 -7.90 -26.50
C ARG A 437 -12.71 -8.77 -25.87
N LEU A 438 -11.55 -8.21 -25.47
CA LEU A 438 -10.55 -8.95 -24.70
C LEU A 438 -11.07 -9.36 -23.31
N SER A 439 -11.84 -8.50 -22.65
CA SER A 439 -12.49 -8.84 -21.39
C SER A 439 -13.52 -9.95 -21.56
N LEU A 440 -14.29 -9.95 -22.67
CA LEU A 440 -15.19 -11.06 -23.01
C LEU A 440 -14.41 -12.36 -23.24
N ALA A 441 -13.27 -12.33 -23.93
CA ALA A 441 -12.43 -13.51 -24.13
C ALA A 441 -11.99 -14.15 -22.79
N ARG A 442 -11.63 -13.34 -21.77
CA ARG A 442 -11.35 -13.82 -20.41
C ARG A 442 -12.54 -14.58 -19.82
N ILE A 443 -13.74 -14.01 -19.94
CA ILE A 443 -14.98 -14.58 -19.39
C ILE A 443 -15.35 -15.88 -20.11
N LEU A 444 -15.20 -15.92 -21.44
CA LEU A 444 -15.44 -17.13 -22.22
C LEU A 444 -14.46 -18.25 -21.84
N LEU A 445 -13.20 -17.91 -21.61
CA LEU A 445 -12.17 -18.86 -21.19
C LEU A 445 -12.41 -19.40 -19.77
N LYS A 446 -12.97 -18.57 -18.88
CA LYS A 446 -13.35 -18.95 -17.52
C LYS A 446 -14.62 -19.81 -17.49
N ASP A 447 -15.49 -19.66 -18.46
CA ASP A 447 -16.76 -20.40 -18.61
C ASP A 447 -17.76 -20.24 -17.45
N ALA A 448 -17.77 -19.10 -16.77
CA ALA A 448 -18.70 -18.81 -15.67
C ALA A 448 -20.17 -18.94 -16.13
N PRO A 449 -21.08 -19.52 -15.30
CA PRO A 449 -22.49 -19.74 -15.66
C PRO A 449 -23.35 -18.48 -15.64
N ILE A 450 -22.99 -17.48 -14.84
CA ILE A 450 -23.67 -16.19 -14.70
C ILE A 450 -22.73 -15.08 -15.15
N ILE A 451 -23.19 -14.19 -16.00
CA ILE A 451 -22.40 -13.07 -16.51
C ILE A 451 -23.07 -11.75 -16.13
N LEU A 452 -22.34 -10.90 -15.46
CA LEU A 452 -22.74 -9.53 -15.12
C LEU A 452 -22.01 -8.54 -16.03
N LEU A 453 -22.78 -7.79 -16.81
CA LEU A 453 -22.30 -6.70 -17.65
C LEU A 453 -22.66 -5.37 -16.97
N ASP A 454 -21.68 -4.59 -16.53
CA ASP A 454 -21.90 -3.29 -15.91
C ASP A 454 -21.49 -2.17 -16.89
N GLU A 455 -22.48 -1.64 -17.62
CA GLU A 455 -22.34 -0.59 -18.63
C GLU A 455 -21.19 -0.86 -19.64
N PRO A 456 -21.13 -2.04 -20.29
CA PRO A 456 -19.94 -2.52 -21.01
C PRO A 456 -19.65 -1.75 -22.29
N THR A 457 -20.47 -0.81 -22.71
CA THR A 457 -20.33 -0.10 -23.99
C THR A 457 -20.18 1.41 -23.84
N VAL A 458 -20.13 1.91 -22.61
CA VAL A 458 -19.98 3.34 -22.34
C VAL A 458 -18.69 3.90 -22.94
N GLY A 459 -18.83 5.01 -23.68
CA GLY A 459 -17.70 5.69 -24.33
C GLY A 459 -17.30 5.08 -25.68
N LEU A 460 -18.06 4.14 -26.21
CA LEU A 460 -17.92 3.64 -27.58
C LEU A 460 -18.78 4.48 -28.55
N ASP A 461 -18.35 4.57 -29.80
CA ASP A 461 -19.21 5.10 -30.86
C ASP A 461 -20.36 4.12 -31.17
N PRO A 462 -21.49 4.58 -31.71
CA PRO A 462 -22.69 3.76 -31.87
C PRO A 462 -22.50 2.51 -32.73
N VAL A 463 -21.59 2.53 -33.71
CA VAL A 463 -21.31 1.39 -34.58
C VAL A 463 -20.54 0.32 -33.79
N THR A 464 -19.45 0.72 -33.13
CA THR A 464 -18.64 -0.16 -32.29
C THR A 464 -19.47 -0.72 -31.12
N GLU A 465 -20.33 0.10 -30.51
CA GLU A 465 -21.25 -0.33 -29.45
C GLU A 465 -22.13 -1.48 -29.92
N GLN A 466 -22.78 -1.33 -31.08
CA GLN A 466 -23.66 -2.37 -31.65
C GLN A 466 -22.87 -3.65 -31.93
N GLU A 467 -21.69 -3.56 -32.53
CA GLU A 467 -20.83 -4.73 -32.81
C GLU A 467 -20.42 -5.48 -31.54
N VAL A 468 -20.04 -4.76 -30.50
CA VAL A 468 -19.65 -5.34 -29.21
C VAL A 468 -20.84 -6.02 -28.54
N LEU A 469 -22.02 -5.36 -28.52
CA LEU A 469 -23.24 -5.93 -27.97
C LEU A 469 -23.68 -7.18 -28.73
N ASP A 470 -23.66 -7.18 -30.05
CA ASP A 470 -24.03 -8.34 -30.87
C ASP A 470 -23.07 -9.52 -30.62
N THR A 471 -21.76 -9.23 -30.45
CA THR A 471 -20.77 -10.23 -30.06
C THR A 471 -21.10 -10.81 -28.68
N PHE A 472 -21.40 -9.98 -27.67
CA PHE A 472 -21.77 -10.44 -26.32
C PHE A 472 -23.03 -11.32 -26.37
N MET A 473 -24.10 -10.86 -27.04
CA MET A 473 -25.36 -11.59 -27.11
C MET A 473 -25.21 -12.94 -27.82
N THR A 474 -24.33 -13.02 -28.81
CA THR A 474 -24.06 -14.24 -29.55
C THR A 474 -23.22 -15.23 -28.74
N GLN A 475 -22.13 -14.74 -28.13
CA GLN A 475 -21.19 -15.60 -27.41
C GLN A 475 -21.68 -16.06 -26.04
N LEU A 476 -22.63 -15.33 -25.44
CA LEU A 476 -23.17 -15.64 -24.12
C LEU A 476 -24.53 -16.36 -24.17
N GLN A 477 -24.88 -16.98 -25.31
CA GLN A 477 -26.09 -17.79 -25.43
C GLN A 477 -26.07 -18.97 -24.46
N GLY A 478 -27.22 -19.23 -23.79
CA GLY A 478 -27.38 -20.30 -22.81
C GLY A 478 -26.86 -19.98 -21.40
N LYS A 479 -26.16 -18.85 -21.20
CA LYS A 479 -25.74 -18.38 -19.88
C LYS A 479 -26.77 -17.43 -19.28
N THR A 480 -26.81 -17.35 -17.96
CA THR A 480 -27.58 -16.32 -17.25
C THR A 480 -26.87 -14.99 -17.44
N LEU A 481 -27.58 -13.99 -17.97
CA LEU A 481 -27.03 -12.68 -18.27
C LEU A 481 -27.72 -11.61 -17.43
N ILE A 482 -26.95 -10.82 -16.68
CA ILE A 482 -27.43 -9.64 -15.96
C ILE A 482 -26.74 -8.44 -16.60
N TRP A 483 -27.50 -7.61 -17.30
CA TRP A 483 -26.96 -6.45 -18.01
C TRP A 483 -27.43 -5.15 -17.37
N ILE A 484 -26.53 -4.42 -16.78
CA ILE A 484 -26.76 -3.09 -16.24
C ILE A 484 -26.44 -2.08 -17.32
N THR A 485 -27.42 -1.24 -17.65
CA THR A 485 -27.26 -0.19 -18.64
C THR A 485 -28.20 0.99 -18.37
N HIS A 486 -27.92 2.12 -18.97
CA HIS A 486 -28.84 3.25 -19.06
C HIS A 486 -29.36 3.47 -20.49
N HIS A 487 -28.82 2.72 -21.47
CA HIS A 487 -29.27 2.68 -22.86
C HIS A 487 -30.31 1.59 -23.06
N LEU A 488 -31.34 1.88 -23.85
CA LEU A 488 -32.39 0.91 -24.19
C LEU A 488 -32.07 0.12 -25.47
N GLN A 489 -31.03 0.53 -26.18
CA GLN A 489 -30.54 -0.17 -27.36
C GLN A 489 -30.10 -1.60 -26.99
N GLY A 490 -30.65 -2.60 -27.67
CA GLY A 490 -30.40 -4.01 -27.36
C GLY A 490 -31.25 -4.62 -26.23
N VAL A 491 -31.93 -3.83 -25.41
CA VAL A 491 -32.80 -4.32 -24.32
C VAL A 491 -34.00 -5.13 -24.84
N ALA A 492 -34.45 -4.90 -26.07
CA ALA A 492 -35.50 -5.69 -26.72
C ALA A 492 -35.11 -7.20 -26.88
N LYS A 493 -33.83 -7.56 -26.78
CA LYS A 493 -33.30 -8.96 -26.83
C LYS A 493 -33.28 -9.65 -25.45
N MET A 494 -33.73 -8.94 -24.39
CA MET A 494 -33.77 -9.45 -23.02
C MET A 494 -35.09 -10.17 -22.72
N ASP A 495 -35.03 -11.17 -21.82
CA ASP A 495 -36.22 -11.88 -21.36
C ASP A 495 -37.00 -11.06 -20.34
N GLN A 496 -36.29 -10.25 -19.54
CA GLN A 496 -36.88 -9.41 -18.51
C GLN A 496 -36.14 -8.08 -18.39
N VAL A 497 -36.88 -7.05 -18.06
CA VAL A 497 -36.40 -5.69 -17.79
C VAL A 497 -36.87 -5.27 -16.41
N VAL A 498 -35.94 -4.71 -15.64
CA VAL A 498 -36.16 -4.12 -14.33
C VAL A 498 -35.68 -2.68 -14.36
N PHE A 499 -36.50 -1.75 -13.88
CA PHE A 499 -36.10 -0.35 -13.78
C PHE A 499 -35.97 0.06 -12.31
N ILE A 500 -34.78 0.51 -11.91
CA ILE A 500 -34.49 0.99 -10.56
C ILE A 500 -34.55 2.51 -10.54
N GLU A 501 -35.33 3.07 -9.62
CA GLU A 501 -35.46 4.49 -9.37
C GLU A 501 -35.49 4.76 -7.87
N ASP A 502 -34.70 5.72 -7.42
CA ASP A 502 -34.60 6.10 -6.01
C ASP A 502 -34.46 4.90 -5.05
N GLY A 503 -33.73 3.90 -5.49
CA GLY A 503 -33.46 2.69 -4.70
C GLY A 503 -34.56 1.64 -4.71
N HIS A 504 -35.65 1.82 -5.43
CA HIS A 504 -36.78 0.87 -5.53
C HIS A 504 -36.94 0.30 -6.93
N LEU A 505 -37.62 -0.85 -7.04
CA LEU A 505 -38.07 -1.39 -8.32
C LEU A 505 -39.31 -0.61 -8.80
N ALA A 506 -39.11 0.29 -9.76
CA ALA A 506 -40.17 1.11 -10.30
C ALA A 506 -41.00 0.41 -11.39
N MET A 507 -40.37 -0.47 -12.20
CA MET A 507 -41.00 -1.26 -13.26
C MET A 507 -40.32 -2.61 -13.39
N GLN A 508 -41.11 -3.65 -13.73
CA GLN A 508 -40.61 -4.98 -14.02
C GLN A 508 -41.54 -5.67 -15.04
N GLY A 509 -40.98 -6.33 -16.04
CA GLY A 509 -41.75 -7.04 -17.05
C GLY A 509 -40.88 -7.45 -18.24
N THR A 510 -41.46 -8.14 -19.21
CA THR A 510 -40.80 -8.36 -20.50
C THR A 510 -40.76 -7.04 -21.30
N PRO A 511 -39.82 -6.83 -22.23
CA PRO A 511 -39.79 -5.64 -23.08
C PRO A 511 -41.14 -5.38 -23.79
N ALA A 512 -41.75 -6.43 -24.33
CA ALA A 512 -43.04 -6.34 -25.03
C ALA A 512 -44.21 -5.94 -24.10
N GLU A 513 -44.26 -6.51 -22.88
CA GLU A 513 -45.28 -6.12 -21.90
C GLU A 513 -45.11 -4.67 -21.45
N LEU A 514 -43.88 -4.22 -21.23
CA LEU A 514 -43.58 -2.85 -20.81
C LEU A 514 -43.88 -1.83 -21.92
N GLU A 515 -43.66 -2.18 -23.17
CA GLU A 515 -43.98 -1.33 -24.31
C GLU A 515 -45.49 -1.11 -24.43
N VAL A 516 -46.33 -2.11 -24.10
CA VAL A 516 -47.79 -1.98 -24.09
C VAL A 516 -48.31 -1.29 -22.83
N SER A 517 -47.81 -1.70 -21.65
CA SER A 517 -48.40 -1.31 -20.36
C SER A 517 -47.83 0.01 -19.79
N SER A 518 -46.58 0.38 -20.10
CA SER A 518 -45.92 1.52 -19.51
C SER A 518 -45.70 2.69 -20.48
N ALA A 519 -46.45 3.76 -20.31
CA ALA A 519 -46.24 5.01 -21.06
C ALA A 519 -44.83 5.55 -20.86
N ARG A 520 -44.27 5.38 -19.65
CA ARG A 520 -42.92 5.79 -19.30
C ARG A 520 -41.84 4.99 -20.06
N TYR A 521 -42.00 3.68 -20.19
CA TYR A 521 -41.07 2.84 -20.95
C TYR A 521 -41.07 3.25 -22.43
N ARG A 522 -42.24 3.52 -23.02
CA ARG A 522 -42.35 4.04 -24.39
C ARG A 522 -41.63 5.36 -24.58
N HIS A 523 -41.82 6.31 -23.65
CA HIS A 523 -41.16 7.61 -23.71
C HIS A 523 -39.61 7.45 -23.64
N LEU A 524 -39.12 6.62 -22.72
CA LEU A 524 -37.69 6.34 -22.63
C LEU A 524 -37.14 5.69 -23.91
N LEU A 525 -37.94 4.80 -24.54
CA LEU A 525 -37.55 4.12 -25.78
C LEU A 525 -37.52 5.11 -26.96
N ALA A 526 -38.46 6.04 -27.03
CA ALA A 526 -38.50 7.09 -28.04
C ALA A 526 -37.34 8.08 -27.88
N ALA A 527 -37.04 8.48 -26.66
CA ALA A 527 -35.91 9.35 -26.35
C ALA A 527 -34.56 8.70 -26.72
N ASP A 528 -34.37 7.39 -26.41
CA ASP A 528 -33.15 6.66 -26.77
C ASP A 528 -32.99 6.47 -28.29
N ARG A 529 -34.11 6.41 -29.04
CA ARG A 529 -34.11 6.34 -30.51
C ARG A 529 -33.99 7.70 -31.19
N GLY A 530 -34.04 8.80 -30.43
CA GLY A 530 -34.05 10.15 -30.99
C GLY A 530 -35.33 10.50 -31.78
N GLU A 531 -36.44 9.89 -31.42
CA GLU A 531 -37.76 10.04 -32.07
C GLU A 531 -38.63 11.15 -31.41
N GLU A 532 -38.05 12.00 -30.54
CA GLU A 532 -38.68 13.16 -29.90
C GLU A 532 -38.58 14.43 -30.73
#